data_fa7f3bd25e148b47a91488fa4c141f44
#
_entry.id   fa7f3bd25e148b47a91488fa4c141f44
#
_cell.length_a   1.000
_cell.length_b   1.000
_cell.length_c   1.000
_cell.angle_alpha   90.00
_cell.angle_beta   90.00
_cell.angle_gamma   90.00
#
_symmetry.space_group_name_H-M   'P 1'
#
loop_
_entity.id
_entity.type
_entity.pdbx_description
1 polymer ?
#
loop_
_entity_poly.entity_id
_entity_poly.type
_entity_poly.pdbx_seq_one_letter_code
_entity_poly.pdbx_strand_id
1 'polypeptide(L)'
;LIKGSFIPDPIIQELRLYDRRIFYLNRNLQHAEQNIDLILQRCNIRLSNYVSDIGGKSMQKVIDSIIEGKTDPDILLLLVHKRTRNKHGDEAIMAALTGVISKTDCMMLKLSREETCMYERQIEECYVEMNSICQTYFSQEIELLQTIPGIKKDSAMRIVAEIGVDMKAFITASAIVGWAGLKPRNDESAGKIKGRKTLHGNKFLRVLLVQCAWAACRTKGSRFFYKYQTLTKRMNHNKALLANARKILV
;
A
#
# COMPACT_ATOMS: atom_id res chain seq x y z
N LEU A 1 30.62 27.11 -6.97
CA LEU A 1 29.76 26.56 -8.05
C LEU A 1 28.80 25.54 -7.43
N ILE A 2 27.50 25.83 -7.46
CA ILE A 2 26.44 24.89 -7.03
C ILE A 2 26.35 23.82 -8.11
N LYS A 3 26.53 22.53 -7.74
CA LYS A 3 26.32 21.42 -8.65
C LYS A 3 24.83 21.36 -9.02
N GLY A 4 24.52 21.28 -10.32
CA GLY A 4 23.16 21.09 -10.79
C GLY A 4 22.53 19.81 -10.25
N SER A 5 21.21 19.83 -10.00
CA SER A 5 20.46 18.63 -9.67
C SER A 5 20.32 17.72 -10.87
N PHE A 6 20.35 16.42 -10.64
CA PHE A 6 20.02 15.43 -11.68
C PHE A 6 18.56 15.60 -12.11
N ILE A 7 18.35 15.81 -13.41
CA ILE A 7 17.02 15.87 -14.02
C ILE A 7 16.81 14.56 -14.78
N PRO A 8 15.78 13.76 -14.39
CA PRO A 8 15.46 12.52 -15.10
C PRO A 8 15.00 12.79 -16.54
N ASP A 9 15.05 11.76 -17.37
CA ASP A 9 14.45 11.76 -18.70
C ASP A 9 12.99 12.18 -18.67
N PRO A 10 12.47 12.91 -19.68
CA PRO A 10 11.07 13.35 -19.73
C PRO A 10 10.05 12.23 -19.54
N ILE A 11 10.30 11.03 -20.11
CA ILE A 11 9.41 9.87 -19.95
C ILE A 11 9.38 9.39 -18.50
N ILE A 12 10.53 9.40 -17.82
CA ILE A 12 10.60 9.07 -16.38
C ILE A 12 9.90 10.14 -15.54
N GLN A 13 9.97 11.40 -15.93
CA GLN A 13 9.24 12.47 -15.25
C GLN A 13 7.73 12.28 -15.38
N GLU A 14 7.23 11.90 -16.56
CA GLU A 14 5.82 11.60 -16.80
C GLU A 14 5.35 10.41 -15.96
N LEU A 15 6.06 9.27 -15.98
CA LEU A 15 5.75 8.12 -15.13
C LEU A 15 5.71 8.49 -13.64
N ARG A 16 6.62 9.35 -13.20
CA ARG A 16 6.69 9.83 -11.82
C ARG A 16 5.49 10.67 -11.42
N LEU A 17 4.90 11.43 -12.35
CA LEU A 17 3.65 12.14 -12.08
C LEU A 17 2.50 11.18 -11.80
N TYR A 18 2.34 10.13 -12.61
CA TYR A 18 1.33 9.09 -12.38
C TYR A 18 1.57 8.32 -11.08
N ASP A 19 2.80 7.86 -10.79
CA ASP A 19 3.11 7.15 -9.54
C ASP A 19 2.76 7.98 -8.30
N ARG A 20 3.12 9.26 -8.32
CA ARG A 20 2.82 10.17 -7.21
C ARG A 20 1.33 10.47 -7.10
N ARG A 21 0.63 10.57 -8.23
CA ARG A 21 -0.83 10.68 -8.22
C ARG A 21 -1.48 9.47 -7.59
N ILE A 22 -1.09 8.25 -8.00
CA ILE A 22 -1.54 6.98 -7.41
C ILE A 22 -1.28 6.95 -5.90
N PHE A 23 -0.10 7.38 -5.46
CA PHE A 23 0.23 7.42 -4.04
C PHE A 23 -0.77 8.29 -3.23
N TYR A 24 -1.10 9.48 -3.72
CA TYR A 24 -2.05 10.37 -3.05
C TYR A 24 -3.49 9.88 -3.16
N LEU A 25 -3.88 9.31 -4.31
CA LEU A 25 -5.22 8.72 -4.48
C LEU A 25 -5.44 7.55 -3.52
N ASN A 26 -4.46 6.65 -3.37
CA ASN A 26 -4.55 5.55 -2.38
C ASN A 26 -4.69 6.08 -0.94
N ARG A 27 -4.01 7.17 -0.60
CA ARG A 27 -4.16 7.80 0.71
C ARG A 27 -5.57 8.37 0.92
N ASN A 28 -6.13 9.02 -0.09
CA ASN A 28 -7.49 9.56 -0.05
C ASN A 28 -8.53 8.42 0.03
N LEU A 29 -8.33 7.34 -0.73
CA LEU A 29 -9.16 6.14 -0.67
C LEU A 29 -9.21 5.57 0.76
N GLN A 30 -8.04 5.35 1.38
CA GLN A 30 -7.97 4.88 2.77
C GLN A 30 -8.69 5.82 3.75
N HIS A 31 -8.62 7.13 3.52
CA HIS A 31 -9.32 8.11 4.35
C HIS A 31 -10.84 8.02 4.19
N ALA A 32 -11.33 7.87 2.95
CA ALA A 32 -12.76 7.68 2.67
C ALA A 32 -13.29 6.36 3.27
N GLU A 33 -12.52 5.27 3.18
CA GLU A 33 -12.83 3.99 3.84
C GLU A 33 -12.90 4.12 5.37
N GLN A 34 -11.97 4.86 5.97
CA GLN A 34 -12.02 5.14 7.42
C GLN A 34 -13.26 5.96 7.81
N ASN A 35 -13.66 6.94 6.98
CA ASN A 35 -14.88 7.69 7.22
C ASN A 35 -16.12 6.80 7.16
N ILE A 36 -16.20 5.88 6.21
CA ILE A 36 -17.27 4.87 6.13
C ILE A 36 -17.34 4.07 7.43
N ASP A 37 -16.21 3.57 7.91
CA ASP A 37 -16.16 2.79 9.16
C ASP A 37 -16.62 3.60 10.37
N LEU A 38 -16.20 4.85 10.47
CA LEU A 38 -16.63 5.75 11.55
C LEU A 38 -18.15 5.99 11.53
N ILE A 39 -18.76 6.15 10.36
CA ILE A 39 -20.20 6.31 10.22
C ILE A 39 -20.92 5.03 10.68
N LEU A 40 -20.46 3.86 10.21
CA LEU A 40 -21.04 2.58 10.60
C LEU A 40 -20.91 2.32 12.11
N GLN A 41 -19.75 2.60 12.70
CA GLN A 41 -19.53 2.46 14.15
C GLN A 41 -20.48 3.38 14.97
N ARG A 42 -20.70 4.61 14.50
CA ARG A 42 -21.67 5.53 15.11
C ARG A 42 -23.10 4.97 15.06
N CYS A 43 -23.44 4.24 14.01
CA CYS A 43 -24.71 3.53 13.87
C CYS A 43 -24.77 2.20 14.64
N ASN A 44 -23.74 1.86 15.43
CA ASN A 44 -23.53 0.59 16.12
C ASN A 44 -23.34 -0.61 15.18
N ILE A 45 -23.01 -0.42 13.90
CA ILE A 45 -22.64 -1.47 12.97
C ILE A 45 -21.14 -1.66 13.02
N ARG A 46 -20.67 -2.84 13.47
CA ARG A 46 -19.26 -3.13 13.76
C ARG A 46 -18.70 -4.31 12.95
N LEU A 47 -19.15 -4.44 11.72
CA LEU A 47 -18.67 -5.51 10.81
C LEU A 47 -17.16 -5.44 10.57
N SER A 48 -16.55 -4.25 10.65
CA SER A 48 -15.09 -4.07 10.54
C SER A 48 -14.26 -4.89 11.55
N ASN A 49 -14.83 -5.29 12.68
CA ASN A 49 -14.17 -6.18 13.64
C ASN A 49 -13.99 -7.61 13.13
N TYR A 50 -14.72 -8.01 12.11
CA TYR A 50 -14.78 -9.39 11.58
C TYR A 50 -14.20 -9.50 10.17
N VAL A 51 -14.06 -8.40 9.45
CA VAL A 51 -13.45 -8.33 8.12
C VAL A 51 -12.05 -7.73 8.22
N SER A 52 -11.16 -8.17 7.36
CA SER A 52 -9.76 -7.69 7.35
C SER A 52 -9.58 -6.40 6.56
N ASP A 53 -10.58 -6.01 5.78
CA ASP A 53 -10.50 -4.91 4.83
C ASP A 53 -11.88 -4.25 4.66
N ILE A 54 -11.94 -2.95 4.90
CA ILE A 54 -13.16 -2.14 4.77
C ILE A 54 -13.53 -1.97 3.29
N GLY A 55 -12.54 -1.83 2.41
CA GLY A 55 -12.72 -1.82 0.95
C GLY A 55 -13.07 -3.19 0.35
N GLY A 56 -13.11 -4.26 1.16
CA GLY A 56 -13.38 -5.62 0.69
C GLY A 56 -14.81 -5.81 0.17
N LYS A 57 -14.98 -6.72 -0.80
CA LYS A 57 -16.26 -6.98 -1.50
C LYS A 57 -17.45 -7.24 -0.59
N SER A 58 -17.27 -7.90 0.57
CA SER A 58 -18.37 -8.13 1.52
C SER A 58 -18.83 -6.83 2.16
N MET A 59 -17.87 -6.00 2.57
CA MET A 59 -18.16 -4.71 3.21
C MET A 59 -18.84 -3.77 2.21
N GLN A 60 -18.34 -3.68 0.99
CA GLN A 60 -18.94 -2.88 -0.08
C GLN A 60 -20.40 -3.27 -0.34
N LYS A 61 -20.70 -4.59 -0.45
CA LYS A 61 -22.08 -5.08 -0.64
C LYS A 61 -23.00 -4.72 0.52
N VAL A 62 -22.51 -4.82 1.75
CA VAL A 62 -23.28 -4.43 2.94
C VAL A 62 -23.55 -2.92 2.93
N ILE A 63 -22.56 -2.10 2.64
CA ILE A 63 -22.70 -0.64 2.54
C ILE A 63 -23.69 -0.26 1.45
N ASP A 64 -23.57 -0.84 0.26
CA ASP A 64 -24.45 -0.58 -0.88
C ASP A 64 -25.90 -0.96 -0.53
N SER A 65 -26.13 -2.10 0.15
CA SER A 65 -27.44 -2.54 0.64
C SER A 65 -28.04 -1.57 1.68
N ILE A 66 -27.23 -1.08 2.60
CA ILE A 66 -27.65 -0.08 3.60
C ILE A 66 -28.05 1.24 2.91
N ILE A 67 -27.29 1.69 1.92
CA ILE A 67 -27.61 2.89 1.13
C ILE A 67 -28.93 2.73 0.38
N GLU A 68 -29.26 1.51 -0.08
CA GLU A 68 -30.54 1.17 -0.68
C GLU A 68 -31.71 1.08 0.33
N GLY A 69 -31.45 1.27 1.61
CA GLY A 69 -32.45 1.18 2.68
C GLY A 69 -32.74 -0.22 3.22
N LYS A 70 -31.95 -1.23 2.78
CA LYS A 70 -32.05 -2.61 3.26
C LYS A 70 -31.14 -2.78 4.48
N THR A 71 -31.69 -2.59 5.66
CA THR A 71 -30.92 -2.58 6.93
C THR A 71 -31.19 -3.80 7.82
N ASP A 72 -32.00 -4.75 7.35
CA ASP A 72 -32.28 -5.99 8.06
C ASP A 72 -31.00 -6.82 8.23
N PRO A 73 -30.58 -7.15 9.49
CA PRO A 73 -29.38 -7.93 9.75
C PRO A 73 -29.37 -9.30 9.07
N ASP A 74 -30.51 -9.95 8.90
CA ASP A 74 -30.61 -11.24 8.22
C ASP A 74 -30.26 -11.11 6.72
N ILE A 75 -30.74 -10.04 6.07
CA ILE A 75 -30.40 -9.76 4.67
C ILE A 75 -28.91 -9.40 4.56
N LEU A 76 -28.41 -8.53 5.43
CA LEU A 76 -27.02 -8.10 5.43
C LEU A 76 -26.04 -9.26 5.68
N LEU A 77 -26.40 -10.22 6.54
CA LEU A 77 -25.60 -11.42 6.83
C LEU A 77 -25.32 -12.23 5.57
N LEU A 78 -26.29 -12.35 4.67
CA LEU A 78 -26.14 -13.12 3.42
C LEU A 78 -25.10 -12.49 2.47
N LEU A 79 -24.81 -11.21 2.60
CA LEU A 79 -23.82 -10.48 1.80
C LEU A 79 -22.39 -10.70 2.32
N VAL A 80 -22.25 -11.17 3.57
CA VAL A 80 -20.94 -11.46 4.16
C VAL A 80 -20.42 -12.80 3.64
N HIS A 81 -19.14 -12.81 3.22
CA HIS A 81 -18.52 -13.99 2.63
C HIS A 81 -18.54 -15.20 3.58
N LYS A 82 -18.90 -16.38 3.07
CA LYS A 82 -19.06 -17.63 3.82
C LYS A 82 -17.85 -17.97 4.71
N ARG A 83 -16.61 -17.68 4.26
CA ARG A 83 -15.40 -17.89 5.04
C ARG A 83 -15.38 -17.05 6.32
N THR A 84 -15.84 -15.81 6.28
CA THR A 84 -15.92 -14.93 7.44
C THR A 84 -17.00 -15.45 8.40
N ARG A 85 -18.16 -15.83 7.88
CA ARG A 85 -19.25 -16.41 8.63
C ARG A 85 -18.83 -17.71 9.34
N ASN A 86 -18.19 -18.62 8.62
CA ASN A 86 -17.69 -19.89 9.19
C ASN A 86 -16.60 -19.69 10.26
N LYS A 87 -15.82 -18.60 10.16
CA LYS A 87 -14.75 -18.30 11.12
C LYS A 87 -15.27 -17.71 12.43
N HIS A 88 -16.30 -16.89 12.37
CA HIS A 88 -16.74 -16.08 13.51
C HIS A 88 -18.13 -16.45 14.03
N GLY A 89 -18.90 -17.25 13.28
CA GLY A 89 -20.30 -17.59 13.56
C GLY A 89 -21.29 -16.54 13.08
N ASP A 90 -22.44 -17.01 12.60
CA ASP A 90 -23.49 -16.14 12.05
C ASP A 90 -24.11 -15.23 13.12
N GLU A 91 -24.29 -15.71 14.34
CA GLU A 91 -24.82 -14.92 15.46
C GLU A 91 -23.96 -13.71 15.81
N ALA A 92 -22.64 -13.90 15.86
CA ALA A 92 -21.69 -12.81 16.16
C ALA A 92 -21.67 -11.75 15.05
N ILE A 93 -21.76 -12.18 13.79
CA ILE A 93 -21.79 -11.26 12.64
C ILE A 93 -23.14 -10.55 12.58
N MET A 94 -24.25 -11.24 12.85
CA MET A 94 -25.57 -10.64 12.90
C MET A 94 -25.66 -9.57 14.00
N ALA A 95 -25.14 -9.85 15.19
CA ALA A 95 -25.04 -8.86 16.25
C ALA A 95 -24.21 -7.63 15.85
N ALA A 96 -23.13 -7.84 15.07
CA ALA A 96 -22.30 -6.75 14.55
C ALA A 96 -22.96 -5.95 13.40
N LEU A 97 -23.98 -6.50 12.76
CA LEU A 97 -24.76 -5.84 11.71
C LEU A 97 -26.01 -5.16 12.27
N THR A 98 -26.33 -5.39 13.54
CA THR A 98 -27.49 -4.80 14.20
C THR A 98 -27.19 -3.38 14.67
N GLY A 99 -27.83 -2.40 14.04
CA GLY A 99 -27.64 -0.99 14.33
C GLY A 99 -28.82 -0.13 13.91
N VAL A 100 -28.75 1.16 14.21
CA VAL A 100 -29.79 2.14 13.82
C VAL A 100 -29.17 3.18 12.90
N ILE A 101 -29.67 3.26 11.69
CA ILE A 101 -29.15 4.15 10.65
C ILE A 101 -30.18 5.26 10.39
N SER A 102 -29.76 6.49 10.62
CA SER A 102 -30.59 7.66 10.30
C SER A 102 -30.52 7.98 8.80
N LYS A 103 -31.47 8.79 8.33
CA LYS A 103 -31.46 9.33 6.96
C LYS A 103 -30.16 10.10 6.64
N THR A 104 -29.64 10.83 7.62
CA THR A 104 -28.38 11.57 7.51
C THR A 104 -27.19 10.63 7.40
N ASP A 105 -27.15 9.55 8.21
CA ASP A 105 -26.07 8.58 8.15
C ASP A 105 -26.02 7.86 6.79
N CYS A 106 -27.19 7.49 6.26
CA CYS A 106 -27.33 6.89 4.94
C CYS A 106 -26.78 7.83 3.84
N MET A 107 -27.12 9.13 3.93
CA MET A 107 -26.59 10.13 2.98
C MET A 107 -25.07 10.28 3.08
N MET A 108 -24.50 10.32 4.29
CA MET A 108 -23.07 10.40 4.50
C MET A 108 -22.33 9.14 3.99
N LEU A 109 -22.91 7.95 4.22
CA LEU A 109 -22.39 6.69 3.67
C LEU A 109 -22.36 6.73 2.14
N LYS A 110 -23.44 7.21 1.51
CA LYS A 110 -23.53 7.33 0.06
C LYS A 110 -22.42 8.24 -0.49
N LEU A 111 -22.24 9.44 0.08
CA LEU A 111 -21.20 10.36 -0.36
C LEU A 111 -19.80 9.74 -0.21
N SER A 112 -19.50 9.15 0.94
CA SER A 112 -18.20 8.49 1.15
C SER A 112 -17.99 7.27 0.23
N ARG A 113 -19.06 6.56 -0.12
CA ARG A 113 -19.01 5.44 -1.09
C ARG A 113 -18.72 5.94 -2.51
N GLU A 114 -19.35 7.03 -2.92
CA GLU A 114 -19.08 7.69 -4.21
C GLU A 114 -17.62 8.16 -4.30
N GLU A 115 -17.06 8.71 -3.21
CA GLU A 115 -15.64 9.08 -3.12
C GLU A 115 -14.72 7.87 -3.32
N THR A 116 -15.00 6.73 -2.63
CA THR A 116 -14.18 5.52 -2.81
C THR A 116 -14.21 5.02 -4.24
N CYS A 117 -15.37 4.93 -4.87
CA CYS A 117 -15.52 4.53 -6.28
C CYS A 117 -14.77 5.48 -7.24
N MET A 118 -14.82 6.79 -6.97
CA MET A 118 -14.10 7.78 -7.77
C MET A 118 -12.58 7.58 -7.65
N TYR A 119 -12.05 7.39 -6.43
CA TYR A 119 -10.62 7.17 -6.23
C TYR A 119 -10.14 5.86 -6.84
N GLU A 120 -10.88 4.76 -6.69
CA GLU A 120 -10.57 3.47 -7.32
C GLU A 120 -10.46 3.61 -8.84
N ARG A 121 -11.42 4.27 -9.49
CA ARG A 121 -11.41 4.54 -10.94
C ARG A 121 -10.20 5.37 -11.35
N GLN A 122 -9.90 6.49 -10.65
CA GLN A 122 -8.76 7.33 -10.98
C GLN A 122 -7.42 6.62 -10.81
N ILE A 123 -7.30 5.71 -9.82
CA ILE A 123 -6.12 4.88 -9.64
C ILE A 123 -5.94 3.95 -10.84
N GLU A 124 -7.01 3.30 -11.28
CA GLU A 124 -6.98 2.40 -12.44
C GLU A 124 -6.60 3.15 -13.73
N GLU A 125 -7.20 4.31 -13.98
CA GLU A 125 -6.85 5.18 -15.11
C GLU A 125 -5.35 5.51 -15.12
N CYS A 126 -4.80 5.90 -13.97
CA CYS A 126 -3.35 6.16 -13.85
C CYS A 126 -2.50 4.91 -14.14
N TYR A 127 -2.92 3.73 -13.67
CA TYR A 127 -2.21 2.48 -13.96
C TYR A 127 -2.27 2.09 -15.44
N VAL A 128 -3.37 2.32 -16.11
CA VAL A 128 -3.52 2.05 -17.56
C VAL A 128 -2.49 2.90 -18.34
N GLU A 129 -2.39 4.19 -18.05
CA GLU A 129 -1.43 5.09 -18.70
C GLU A 129 0.01 4.71 -18.39
N MET A 130 0.34 4.47 -17.12
CA MET A 130 1.68 3.98 -16.74
C MET A 130 2.04 2.69 -17.46
N ASN A 131 1.09 1.75 -17.59
CA ASN A 131 1.32 0.49 -18.27
C ASN A 131 1.60 0.69 -19.76
N SER A 132 0.88 1.58 -20.43
CA SER A 132 1.09 1.93 -21.83
C SER A 132 2.51 2.46 -22.06
N ILE A 133 2.95 3.43 -21.25
CA ILE A 133 4.30 4.00 -21.33
C ILE A 133 5.36 2.93 -21.04
N CYS A 134 5.17 2.13 -19.99
CA CYS A 134 6.13 1.10 -19.61
C CYS A 134 6.25 -0.02 -20.65
N GLN A 135 5.17 -0.42 -21.30
CA GLN A 135 5.21 -1.40 -22.39
C GLN A 135 5.97 -0.90 -23.60
N THR A 136 5.86 0.41 -23.90
CA THR A 136 6.53 1.02 -25.06
C THR A 136 8.04 1.19 -24.81
N TYR A 137 8.45 1.60 -23.62
CA TYR A 137 9.82 2.06 -23.38
C TYR A 137 10.64 1.20 -22.42
N PHE A 138 10.00 0.41 -21.52
CA PHE A 138 10.67 -0.25 -20.38
C PHE A 138 10.24 -1.71 -20.17
N SER A 139 9.79 -2.40 -21.22
CA SER A 139 9.27 -3.78 -21.09
C SER A 139 10.29 -4.74 -20.52
N GLN A 140 11.55 -4.67 -20.95
CA GLN A 140 12.63 -5.55 -20.48
C GLN A 140 12.96 -5.32 -19.01
N GLU A 141 13.08 -4.07 -18.59
CA GLU A 141 13.38 -3.71 -17.22
C GLU A 141 12.24 -4.11 -16.26
N ILE A 142 10.99 -3.97 -16.71
CA ILE A 142 9.83 -4.42 -15.96
C ILE A 142 9.85 -5.95 -15.79
N GLU A 143 10.14 -6.71 -16.84
CA GLU A 143 10.27 -8.17 -16.76
C GLU A 143 11.41 -8.60 -15.83
N LEU A 144 12.58 -7.97 -15.94
CA LEU A 144 13.70 -8.23 -15.04
C LEU A 144 13.37 -7.96 -13.58
N LEU A 145 12.72 -6.84 -13.28
CA LEU A 145 12.30 -6.53 -11.91
C LEU A 145 11.30 -7.55 -11.34
N GLN A 146 10.42 -8.10 -12.17
CA GLN A 146 9.46 -9.11 -11.76
C GLN A 146 10.09 -10.47 -11.40
N THR A 147 11.34 -10.72 -11.79
CA THR A 147 12.09 -11.91 -11.34
C THR A 147 12.42 -11.87 -9.85
N ILE A 148 12.38 -10.69 -9.24
CA ILE A 148 12.64 -10.50 -7.81
C ILE A 148 11.38 -10.89 -7.03
N PRO A 149 11.45 -11.86 -6.10
CA PRO A 149 10.33 -12.22 -5.25
C PRO A 149 9.73 -11.01 -4.54
N GLY A 150 8.41 -10.85 -4.65
CA GLY A 150 7.67 -9.75 -4.04
C GLY A 150 7.53 -8.51 -4.91
N ILE A 151 8.12 -8.47 -6.11
CA ILE A 151 7.89 -7.44 -7.11
C ILE A 151 6.95 -7.97 -8.17
N LYS A 152 5.77 -7.37 -8.31
CA LYS A 152 4.83 -7.58 -9.41
C LYS A 152 4.90 -6.44 -10.39
N LYS A 153 4.19 -6.55 -11.51
CA LYS A 153 4.18 -5.58 -12.61
C LYS A 153 3.99 -4.14 -12.12
N ASP A 154 2.94 -3.89 -11.32
CA ASP A 154 2.64 -2.54 -10.81
C ASP A 154 3.79 -1.99 -9.95
N SER A 155 4.36 -2.82 -9.09
CA SER A 155 5.52 -2.43 -8.28
C SER A 155 6.76 -2.17 -9.13
N ALA A 156 6.98 -2.95 -10.19
CA ALA A 156 8.09 -2.75 -11.12
C ALA A 156 7.96 -1.42 -11.87
N MET A 157 6.78 -1.11 -12.42
CA MET A 157 6.50 0.18 -13.08
C MET A 157 6.77 1.36 -12.15
N ARG A 158 6.32 1.28 -10.91
CA ARG A 158 6.52 2.33 -9.89
C ARG A 158 7.99 2.47 -9.46
N ILE A 159 8.75 1.37 -9.43
CA ILE A 159 10.21 1.41 -9.19
C ILE A 159 10.89 2.15 -10.34
N VAL A 160 10.59 1.81 -11.61
CA VAL A 160 11.13 2.49 -12.78
C VAL A 160 10.77 3.97 -12.77
N ALA A 161 9.53 4.33 -12.44
CA ALA A 161 9.09 5.73 -12.35
C ALA A 161 9.92 6.57 -11.36
N GLU A 162 10.29 6.00 -10.21
CA GLU A 162 11.04 6.75 -9.21
C GLU A 162 12.55 6.71 -9.41
N ILE A 163 13.13 5.57 -9.81
CA ILE A 163 14.59 5.40 -9.96
C ILE A 163 15.06 5.76 -11.37
N GLY A 164 14.25 5.49 -12.39
CA GLY A 164 14.67 5.42 -13.77
C GLY A 164 15.39 4.10 -14.10
N VAL A 165 15.91 3.99 -15.32
CA VAL A 165 16.64 2.81 -15.79
C VAL A 165 18.16 3.07 -15.90
N ASP A 166 18.57 4.33 -15.98
CA ASP A 166 19.99 4.70 -16.01
C ASP A 166 20.58 4.73 -14.60
N MET A 167 21.29 3.65 -14.26
CA MET A 167 21.96 3.55 -12.95
C MET A 167 23.23 4.42 -12.84
N LYS A 168 23.71 5.05 -13.90
CA LYS A 168 24.83 6.01 -13.84
C LYS A 168 24.50 7.25 -13.00
N ALA A 169 23.19 7.54 -12.82
CA ALA A 169 22.72 8.56 -11.88
C ALA A 169 23.17 8.30 -10.43
N PHE A 170 23.49 7.05 -10.09
CA PHE A 170 23.94 6.65 -8.75
C PHE A 170 25.36 6.08 -8.79
N ILE A 171 26.33 6.83 -8.27
CA ILE A 171 27.76 6.43 -8.30
C ILE A 171 27.99 5.11 -7.56
N THR A 172 27.22 4.80 -6.52
CA THR A 172 27.37 3.59 -5.70
C THR A 172 26.02 3.06 -5.23
N ALA A 173 25.96 1.77 -4.90
CA ALA A 173 24.80 1.17 -4.21
C ALA A 173 24.46 1.89 -2.89
N SER A 174 25.44 2.44 -2.18
CA SER A 174 25.20 3.24 -0.97
C SER A 174 24.51 4.57 -1.28
N ALA A 175 24.77 5.16 -2.44
CA ALA A 175 24.13 6.41 -2.87
C ALA A 175 22.62 6.21 -3.11
N ILE A 176 22.22 5.19 -3.88
CA ILE A 176 20.80 4.90 -4.13
C ILE A 176 20.06 4.49 -2.84
N VAL A 177 20.70 3.73 -1.95
CA VAL A 177 20.14 3.36 -0.63
C VAL A 177 19.93 4.60 0.26
N GLY A 178 20.88 5.54 0.23
CA GLY A 178 20.75 6.83 0.93
C GLY A 178 19.62 7.67 0.38
N TRP A 179 19.56 7.78 -0.95
CA TRP A 179 18.52 8.52 -1.66
C TRP A 179 17.11 7.93 -1.42
N ALA A 180 16.99 6.60 -1.34
CA ALA A 180 15.74 5.92 -0.99
C ALA A 180 15.37 6.03 0.51
N GLY A 181 16.22 6.61 1.35
CA GLY A 181 15.98 6.71 2.79
C GLY A 181 16.07 5.38 3.55
N LEU A 182 16.77 4.38 3.00
CA LEU A 182 16.94 3.06 3.61
C LEU A 182 18.29 2.89 4.31
N LYS A 183 19.15 3.94 4.31
CA LYS A 183 20.42 3.95 5.02
C LYS A 183 20.22 4.35 6.49
N PRO A 184 20.72 3.58 7.47
CA PRO A 184 20.69 4.00 8.85
C PRO A 184 21.56 5.24 9.06
N ARG A 185 21.13 6.17 9.91
CA ARG A 185 21.98 7.23 10.44
C ARG A 185 22.95 6.62 11.43
N ASN A 186 24.22 6.89 11.26
CA ASN A 186 25.23 6.63 12.28
C ASN A 186 25.52 7.94 13.02
N ASP A 187 24.52 8.41 13.78
CA ASP A 187 24.70 9.58 14.65
C ASP A 187 25.36 9.09 15.95
N GLU A 188 26.68 8.98 15.93
CA GLU A 188 27.51 8.63 17.08
C GLU A 188 28.48 9.77 17.35
N SER A 189 28.59 10.18 18.60
CA SER A 189 29.54 11.20 19.06
C SER A 189 30.06 10.79 20.41
N ALA A 190 31.42 10.74 20.54
CA ALA A 190 32.11 10.35 21.78
C ALA A 190 31.61 8.99 22.33
N GLY A 191 31.43 7.97 21.45
CA GLY A 191 30.99 6.64 21.87
C GLY A 191 29.50 6.55 22.23
N LYS A 192 28.75 7.65 22.16
CA LYS A 192 27.30 7.67 22.45
C LYS A 192 26.48 7.75 21.16
N ILE A 193 25.60 6.77 20.97
CA ILE A 193 24.69 6.73 19.83
C ILE A 193 23.55 7.71 20.08
N LYS A 194 23.48 8.82 19.31
CA LYS A 194 22.45 9.86 19.40
C LYS A 194 21.17 9.49 18.64
N GLY A 195 21.25 8.68 17.60
CA GLY A 195 20.09 8.27 16.83
C GLY A 195 20.35 7.04 15.97
N ARG A 196 19.33 6.19 15.87
CA ARG A 196 19.30 4.99 15.00
C ARG A 196 18.24 5.06 13.91
N LYS A 197 17.68 6.27 13.68
CA LYS A 197 16.69 6.49 12.62
C LYS A 197 17.36 6.38 11.24
N THR A 198 16.62 6.01 10.24
CA THR A 198 17.09 6.07 8.86
C THR A 198 17.13 7.53 8.37
N LEU A 199 17.93 7.79 7.34
CA LEU A 199 17.97 9.09 6.66
C LEU A 199 16.59 9.41 6.07
N HIS A 200 16.30 10.70 5.92
CA HIS A 200 15.21 11.14 5.04
C HIS A 200 15.60 10.83 3.59
N GLY A 201 14.64 10.42 2.78
CA GLY A 201 14.85 10.07 1.39
C GLY A 201 13.54 10.06 0.62
N ASN A 202 13.54 9.47 -0.57
CA ASN A 202 12.37 9.38 -1.41
C ASN A 202 11.27 8.52 -0.73
N LYS A 203 10.22 9.20 -0.24
CA LYS A 203 9.12 8.55 0.50
C LYS A 203 8.32 7.58 -0.36
N PHE A 204 8.17 7.86 -1.65
CA PHE A 204 7.38 7.04 -2.58
C PHE A 204 8.07 5.70 -2.81
N LEU A 205 9.35 5.73 -3.18
CA LEU A 205 10.16 4.53 -3.35
C LEU A 205 10.31 3.75 -2.05
N ARG A 206 10.53 4.43 -0.92
CA ARG A 206 10.71 3.76 0.37
C ARG A 206 9.49 2.94 0.77
N VAL A 207 8.29 3.52 0.68
CA VAL A 207 7.03 2.82 1.01
C VAL A 207 6.85 1.62 0.09
N LEU A 208 7.05 1.80 -1.20
CA LEU A 208 6.95 0.75 -2.20
C LEU A 208 7.91 -0.43 -1.92
N LEU A 209 9.19 -0.14 -1.68
CA LEU A 209 10.21 -1.18 -1.40
C LEU A 209 9.92 -1.92 -0.09
N VAL A 210 9.36 -1.26 0.91
CA VAL A 210 8.93 -1.92 2.15
C VAL A 210 7.78 -2.89 1.88
N GLN A 211 6.81 -2.52 1.05
CA GLN A 211 5.72 -3.40 0.63
C GLN A 211 6.25 -4.60 -0.17
N CYS A 212 7.15 -4.37 -1.13
CA CYS A 212 7.82 -5.44 -1.88
C CYS A 212 8.59 -6.39 -0.95
N ALA A 213 9.34 -5.84 0.01
CA ALA A 213 10.07 -6.64 0.99
C ALA A 213 9.13 -7.47 1.88
N TRP A 214 8.00 -6.93 2.27
CA TRP A 214 6.98 -7.66 3.01
C TRP A 214 6.43 -8.87 2.24
N ALA A 215 6.18 -8.71 0.95
CA ALA A 215 5.77 -9.81 0.08
C ALA A 215 6.91 -10.82 -0.11
N ALA A 216 8.14 -10.35 -0.38
CA ALA A 216 9.33 -11.19 -0.57
C ALA A 216 9.66 -12.04 0.66
N CYS A 217 9.49 -11.48 1.87
CA CYS A 217 9.69 -12.20 3.13
C CYS A 217 8.69 -13.33 3.37
N ARG A 218 7.55 -13.34 2.68
CA ARG A 218 6.52 -14.39 2.75
C ARG A 218 6.68 -15.45 1.66
N THR A 219 7.50 -15.21 0.64
CA THR A 219 7.76 -16.16 -0.43
C THR A 219 8.71 -17.23 0.08
N LYS A 220 8.14 -18.38 0.47
CA LYS A 220 8.91 -19.55 0.96
C LYS A 220 9.96 -19.97 -0.07
N GLY A 221 11.16 -20.36 0.38
CA GLY A 221 12.27 -20.76 -0.48
C GLY A 221 13.08 -19.58 -1.04
N SER A 222 12.63 -18.33 -0.92
CA SER A 222 13.40 -17.18 -1.37
C SER A 222 14.52 -16.81 -0.40
N ARG A 223 15.61 -16.24 -0.92
CA ARG A 223 16.70 -15.69 -0.09
C ARG A 223 16.20 -14.62 0.91
N PHE A 224 15.13 -13.89 0.56
CA PHE A 224 14.55 -12.85 1.41
C PHE A 224 13.77 -13.45 2.59
N PHE A 225 13.09 -14.58 2.38
CA PHE A 225 12.42 -15.33 3.44
C PHE A 225 13.45 -15.78 4.50
N TYR A 226 14.49 -16.51 4.10
CA TYR A 226 15.50 -17.01 5.05
C TYR A 226 16.25 -15.87 5.75
N LYS A 227 16.60 -14.82 5.02
CA LYS A 227 17.22 -13.64 5.61
C LYS A 227 16.33 -12.97 6.64
N TYR A 228 15.03 -12.83 6.36
CA TYR A 228 14.08 -12.26 7.31
C TYR A 228 13.99 -13.10 8.58
N GLN A 229 13.85 -14.42 8.47
CA GLN A 229 13.83 -15.34 9.60
C GLN A 229 15.11 -15.23 10.47
N THR A 230 16.26 -15.11 9.85
CA THR A 230 17.53 -14.92 10.58
C THR A 230 17.60 -13.56 11.30
N LEU A 231 17.15 -12.51 10.66
CA LEU A 231 17.20 -11.15 11.21
C LEU A 231 16.20 -10.96 12.36
N THR A 232 15.01 -11.54 12.29
CA THR A 232 13.98 -11.41 13.34
C THR A 232 14.36 -12.08 14.66
N LYS A 233 15.33 -13.02 14.65
CA LYS A 233 15.90 -13.60 15.88
C LYS A 233 16.68 -12.61 16.74
N ARG A 234 17.19 -11.52 16.14
CA ARG A 234 18.08 -10.54 16.81
C ARG A 234 17.62 -9.09 16.72
N MET A 235 16.58 -8.79 15.94
CA MET A 235 16.07 -7.42 15.80
C MET A 235 14.56 -7.42 15.57
N ASN A 236 13.94 -6.26 15.81
CA ASN A 236 12.51 -6.05 15.57
C ASN A 236 12.13 -6.27 14.10
N HIS A 237 10.93 -6.80 13.86
CA HIS A 237 10.34 -7.06 12.54
C HIS A 237 10.48 -5.89 11.57
N ASN A 238 10.19 -4.67 11.99
CA ASN A 238 10.29 -3.48 11.15
C ASN A 238 11.74 -3.21 10.68
N LYS A 239 12.73 -3.46 11.55
CA LYS A 239 14.15 -3.32 11.17
C LYS A 239 14.59 -4.42 10.22
N ALA A 240 14.14 -5.66 10.43
CA ALA A 240 14.41 -6.78 9.54
C ALA A 240 13.80 -6.55 8.16
N LEU A 241 12.58 -5.99 8.10
CA LEU A 241 11.90 -5.64 6.88
C LEU A 241 12.63 -4.54 6.09
N LEU A 242 13.07 -3.47 6.76
CA LEU A 242 13.87 -2.40 6.14
C LEU A 242 15.21 -2.92 5.61
N ALA A 243 15.85 -3.88 6.31
CA ALA A 243 17.09 -4.51 5.85
C ALA A 243 16.86 -5.34 4.58
N ASN A 244 15.70 -6.00 4.43
CA ASN A 244 15.31 -6.69 3.20
C ASN A 244 14.93 -5.71 2.09
N ALA A 245 14.21 -4.63 2.36
CA ALA A 245 13.92 -3.57 1.40
C ALA A 245 15.22 -2.97 0.82
N ARG A 246 16.20 -2.69 1.69
CA ARG A 246 17.54 -2.30 1.24
C ARG A 246 18.19 -3.35 0.33
N LYS A 247 18.03 -4.65 0.63
CA LYS A 247 18.65 -5.74 -0.15
C LYS A 247 17.96 -5.96 -1.50
N ILE A 248 16.69 -5.63 -1.62
CA ILE A 248 15.98 -5.61 -2.91
C ILE A 248 16.52 -4.52 -3.82
N LEU A 249 16.88 -3.36 -3.25
CA LEU A 249 17.36 -2.20 -4.00
C LEU A 249 18.82 -2.34 -4.47
N VAL A 250 19.60 -3.24 -3.85
CA VAL A 250 21.03 -3.51 -4.13
C VAL A 250 21.21 -4.90 -4.74
#